data_bec16dab5008b4824162e7c24b99d693
#
_entry.id   bec16dab5008b4824162e7c24b99d693
#
_cell.length_a   1.000
_cell.length_b   1.000
_cell.length_c   1.000
_cell.angle_alpha   90.00
_cell.angle_beta   90.00
_cell.angle_gamma   90.00
#
_symmetry.space_group_name_H-M   'P 1'
#
loop_
_entity.id
_entity.type
_entity.pdbx_description
1 polymer ?
#
loop_
_entity_poly.entity_id
_entity_poly.type
_entity_poly.pdbx_seq_one_letter_code
_entity_poly.pdbx_strand_id
1 'polypeptide(L)' 'MGIYTAGHRLQPEGRTLDGYGIPIVIGDDVWIGGHSTILPGVVIGDGAVIAAGSVVTENVEPLTLVAGNPARLKKRIG' A
#
# COMPACT_ATOMS: atom_id res chain seq x y z
N MET A 1 1.04 -11.82 0.36
CA MET A 1 1.10 -11.25 -1.01
C MET A 1 1.96 -10.01 -1.00
N GLY A 2 2.90 -9.93 -1.88
CA GLY A 2 3.79 -8.81 -1.97
C GLY A 2 3.57 -8.01 -3.23
N ILE A 3 3.77 -6.71 -3.13
CA ILE A 3 3.81 -5.82 -4.28
C ILE A 3 5.25 -5.31 -4.38
N TYR A 4 5.89 -5.64 -5.48
CA TYR A 4 7.31 -5.35 -5.65
C TYR A 4 7.47 -4.21 -6.62
N THR A 5 7.29 -3.01 -6.14
CA THR A 5 7.32 -1.87 -7.04
C THR A 5 8.52 -0.98 -6.83
N ALA A 6 9.40 -1.24 -5.91
CA ALA A 6 10.65 -0.48 -5.76
C ALA A 6 10.44 1.03 -5.98
N GLY A 7 9.40 1.59 -5.41
CA GLY A 7 9.13 3.00 -5.55
C GLY A 7 8.36 3.41 -6.79
N HIS A 8 7.79 2.48 -7.51
CA HIS A 8 6.92 2.82 -8.65
C HIS A 8 5.54 3.24 -8.18
N ARG A 9 4.93 4.09 -9.00
CA ARG A 9 3.53 4.41 -8.82
C ARG A 9 2.70 3.30 -9.45
N LEU A 10 1.72 2.81 -8.72
CA LEU A 10 0.85 1.76 -9.21
C LEU A 10 -0.39 2.33 -9.86
N GLN A 11 -1.00 1.54 -10.74
CA GLN A 11 -2.27 1.90 -11.34
C GLN A 11 -3.34 1.97 -10.24
N PRO A 12 -4.23 2.95 -10.33
CA PRO A 12 -5.21 3.19 -9.26
C PRO A 12 -6.46 2.32 -9.37
N GLU A 13 -6.43 1.25 -10.06
CA GLU A 13 -7.59 0.38 -10.19
C GLU A 13 -7.48 -0.80 -9.25
N GLY A 14 -8.60 -1.28 -8.80
CA GLY A 14 -8.62 -2.43 -7.92
C GLY A 14 -8.03 -3.63 -8.60
N ARG A 15 -7.19 -4.35 -7.91
CA ARG A 15 -6.55 -5.54 -8.44
C ARG A 15 -6.58 -6.65 -7.43
N THR A 16 -6.71 -7.86 -7.94
CA THR A 16 -6.50 -9.04 -7.14
C THR A 16 -5.03 -9.42 -7.30
N LEU A 17 -4.27 -9.26 -6.24
CA LEU A 17 -2.82 -9.43 -6.28
C LEU A 17 -2.37 -10.78 -5.74
N ASP A 18 -3.31 -11.63 -5.38
CA ASP A 18 -3.00 -12.96 -4.89
C ASP A 18 -4.08 -13.93 -5.34
N GLY A 19 -3.95 -15.17 -4.93
CA GLY A 19 -4.86 -16.21 -5.35
C GLY A 19 -6.16 -16.29 -4.55
N TYR A 20 -6.38 -15.39 -3.62
CA TYR A 20 -7.57 -15.47 -2.76
C TYR A 20 -8.77 -14.76 -3.34
N GLY A 21 -8.60 -13.97 -4.36
CA GLY A 21 -9.72 -13.27 -4.98
C GLY A 21 -10.21 -12.05 -4.23
N ILE A 22 -9.53 -11.63 -3.19
CA ILE A 22 -9.90 -10.42 -2.44
C ILE A 22 -9.05 -9.28 -2.96
N PRO A 23 -9.65 -8.28 -3.63
CA PRO A 23 -8.87 -7.24 -4.25
C PRO A 23 -8.21 -6.32 -3.23
N ILE A 24 -7.08 -5.78 -3.63
CA ILE A 24 -6.44 -4.67 -2.95
C ILE A 24 -6.74 -3.44 -3.79
N VAL A 25 -7.32 -2.42 -3.17
CA VAL A 25 -7.68 -1.19 -3.88
C VAL A 25 -6.60 -0.15 -3.58
N ILE A 26 -6.02 0.39 -4.64
CA ILE A 26 -4.92 1.35 -4.50
C ILE A 26 -5.33 2.63 -5.21
N GLY A 27 -5.30 3.74 -4.50
CA GLY A 27 -5.67 5.02 -5.06
C GLY A 27 -4.65 5.59 -6.03
N ASP A 28 -4.82 6.86 -6.40
CA ASP A 28 -3.93 7.54 -7.34
C ASP A 28 -2.66 7.98 -6.65
N ASP A 29 -1.56 7.95 -7.40
CA ASP A 29 -0.27 8.50 -6.95
C ASP A 29 0.26 7.85 -5.67
N VAL A 30 -0.04 6.59 -5.46
CA VAL A 30 0.46 5.83 -4.32
C VAL A 30 1.86 5.33 -4.63
N TRP A 31 2.77 5.46 -3.66
CA TRP A 31 4.12 4.93 -3.76
C TRP A 31 4.28 3.76 -2.80
N ILE A 32 4.75 2.65 -3.29
CA ILE A 32 4.97 1.46 -2.47
C ILE A 32 6.42 1.05 -2.62
N GLY A 33 7.15 1.10 -1.53
CA GLY A 33 8.55 0.70 -1.50
C GLY A 33 8.73 -0.79 -1.73
N GLY A 34 9.93 -1.17 -2.14
CA GLY A 34 10.23 -2.56 -2.46
C GLY A 34 10.04 -3.49 -1.28
N HIS A 35 9.69 -4.73 -1.58
CA HIS A 35 9.50 -5.79 -0.58
C HIS A 35 8.40 -5.51 0.43
N SER A 36 7.48 -4.61 0.12
CA SER A 36 6.31 -4.38 0.96
C SER A 36 5.29 -5.48 0.70
N THR A 37 4.54 -5.80 1.74
CA THR A 37 3.46 -6.78 1.66
C THR A 37 2.16 -6.08 2.02
N ILE A 38 1.15 -6.26 1.19
CA ILE A 38 -0.16 -5.67 1.42
C ILE A 38 -1.17 -6.78 1.47
N LEU A 39 -1.88 -6.87 2.58
CA LEU A 39 -2.81 -7.96 2.79
C LEU A 39 -4.06 -7.79 1.96
N PRO A 40 -4.73 -8.91 1.61
CA PRO A 40 -5.98 -8.83 0.85
C PRO A 40 -7.02 -7.96 1.54
N GLY A 41 -7.77 -7.22 0.73
CA GLY A 41 -8.86 -6.39 1.24
C GLY A 41 -8.44 -5.02 1.74
N VAL A 42 -7.15 -4.71 1.72
CA VAL A 42 -6.68 -3.39 2.16
C VAL A 42 -7.00 -2.34 1.10
N VAL A 43 -7.40 -1.16 1.55
CA VAL A 43 -7.61 0.01 0.71
C VAL A 43 -6.53 1.03 1.02
N ILE A 44 -5.81 1.47 0.01
CA ILE A 44 -4.75 2.47 0.17
C ILE A 44 -5.22 3.76 -0.48
N GLY A 45 -5.31 4.80 0.31
CA GLY A 45 -5.82 6.09 -0.16
C GLY A 45 -4.87 6.82 -1.09
N ASP A 46 -5.40 7.82 -1.79
CA ASP A 46 -4.64 8.57 -2.78
C ASP A 46 -3.42 9.25 -2.16
N GLY A 47 -2.32 9.19 -2.87
CA GLY A 47 -1.11 9.90 -2.46
C GLY A 47 -0.40 9.31 -1.25
N ALA A 48 -0.82 8.14 -0.78
CA ALA A 48 -0.16 7.49 0.35
C ALA A 48 1.21 6.96 -0.05
N VAL A 49 2.09 6.85 0.93
CA VAL A 49 3.43 6.30 0.74
C VAL A 49 3.62 5.15 1.72
N ILE A 50 4.00 4.01 1.17
CA ILE A 50 4.30 2.81 1.95
C ILE A 50 5.81 2.62 1.92
N ALA A 51 6.47 2.72 3.06
CA ALA A 51 7.92 2.56 3.11
C ALA A 51 8.32 1.13 2.76
N ALA A 52 9.53 0.99 2.24
CA ALA A 52 10.03 -0.33 1.85
C ALA A 52 10.02 -1.30 3.03
N GLY A 53 9.70 -2.55 2.74
CA GLY A 53 9.70 -3.61 3.74
C GLY A 53 8.53 -3.57 4.70
N SER A 54 7.52 -2.76 4.43
CA SER A 54 6.37 -2.66 5.33
C SER A 54 5.39 -3.79 5.10
N VAL A 55 4.64 -4.13 6.15
CA VAL A 55 3.55 -5.10 6.06
C VAL A 55 2.26 -4.37 6.40
N VAL A 56 1.46 -4.11 5.36
CA VAL A 56 0.24 -3.32 5.50
C VAL A 56 -0.93 -4.24 5.79
N THR A 57 -1.46 -4.13 7.00
CA THR A 57 -2.53 -5.01 7.47
C THR A 57 -3.87 -4.31 7.58
N GLU A 58 -3.90 -2.98 7.47
CA GLU A 58 -5.11 -2.18 7.60
C GLU A 58 -5.14 -1.13 6.51
N ASN A 59 -6.32 -0.55 6.30
CA ASN A 59 -6.46 0.51 5.31
C ASN A 59 -5.54 1.68 5.63
N VAL A 60 -5.06 2.33 4.57
CA VAL A 60 -4.13 3.45 4.68
C VAL A 60 -4.83 4.71 4.23
N GLU A 61 -4.84 5.72 5.07
CA GLU A 61 -5.49 6.99 4.74
C GLU A 61 -4.74 7.72 3.64
N PRO A 62 -5.44 8.55 2.87
CA PRO A 62 -4.79 9.35 1.84
C PRO A 62 -3.71 10.27 2.43
N LEU A 63 -2.69 10.53 1.62
CA LEU A 63 -1.65 11.52 1.96
C LEU A 63 -1.01 11.23 3.31
N THR A 64 -0.69 9.96 3.54
CA THR A 64 0.02 9.56 4.76
C THR A 64 1.20 8.68 4.40
N LEU A 65 2.19 8.69 5.27
CA LEU A 65 3.33 7.78 5.20
C LEU A 65 3.17 6.72 6.28
N VAL A 66 3.18 5.46 5.87
CA VAL A 66 3.15 4.34 6.81
C VAL A 66 4.41 3.50 6.64
N ALA A 67 4.82 2.86 7.72
CA ALA A 67 6.04 2.05 7.70
C ALA A 67 5.99 1.02 8.81
N GLY A 68 6.70 -0.06 8.61
CA GLY A 68 6.93 -1.07 9.64
C GLY A 68 6.12 -2.34 9.43
N ASN A 69 6.24 -3.23 10.40
CA ASN A 69 5.53 -4.51 10.42
C ASN A 69 4.94 -4.73 11.82
N PRO A 70 3.63 -4.56 12.00
CA PRO A 70 2.68 -4.05 11.01
C PRO A 70 2.90 -2.57 10.73
N ALA A 71 2.53 -2.13 9.54
CA ALA A 71 2.73 -0.75 9.14
C ALA A 71 1.90 0.18 10.01
N ARG A 72 2.49 1.27 10.43
CA ARG A 72 1.86 2.28 11.28
C ARG A 72 2.05 3.65 10.66
N LEU A 73 1.11 4.54 10.94
CA LEU A 73 1.20 5.92 10.48
C LEU A 73 2.45 6.58 11.07
N LYS A 74 3.27 7.14 10.19
CA LYS A 74 4.45 7.88 10.61
C LYS A 74 4.24 9.37 10.53
N LYS A 75 3.60 9.84 9.47
CA LYS A 75 3.28 11.25 9.35
C LYS A 75 2.27 11.46 8.24
N ARG A 76 1.63 12.61 8.23
CA ARG A 76 0.80 13.05 7.14
C ARG A 76 1.65 13.83 6.15
N ILE A 77 1.38 13.62 4.86
CA ILE A 77 2.14 14.24 3.79
C ILE A 77 1.47 15.52 3.32
N GLY A 78 0.17 15.53 3.34
CA GLY A 78 -0.56 16.68 2.83
C GLY A 78 -1.63 17.19 3.74
#